data_1f0eacdd7e2c37d1abe4874d56d13d26
#
_entry.id   1f0eacdd7e2c37d1abe4874d56d13d26
#
_cell.length_a   1.000
_cell.length_b   1.000
_cell.length_c   1.000
_cell.angle_alpha   90.00
_cell.angle_beta   90.00
_cell.angle_gamma   90.00
#
_symmetry.space_group_name_H-M   'P 1'
#
loop_
_entity.id
_entity.type
_entity.pdbx_description
1 polymer ?
#
loop_
_entity_poly.entity_id
_entity_poly.type
_entity_poly.pdbx_seq_one_letter_code
_entity_poly.pdbx_strand_id
1 'polypeptide(L)'
;MLRAMIRRFVPLFAALWLALGASACRKDPADSWRGMNVIWISFDSVRADHCSFEGYARDTTPLLDAVAKRGVRFSRCIAQAPYTLPSYASMLTSRYVAELAVQEQRDEKDKAKVLGIAPGPSESDAMVSEALRGAGYRTAAFVQSWISKPLGFDQGWDLFRHRQETLKEKMPEVLRFVEENRDRKFFAFIYTTDTHYPFNHAHERKYLYGRYSSDFDFTLDSIHAVREGKLRPSAEDIANAMALYDEGLHWTDADLAPLFSLLERTGLREKTILVFNADHGEEFDEHGVISHGQTYYDGVVRTPLVIAAPSGPAAGTAVTELVQNLDIAPTLLEMVGVERPAGWSGRSLAWALAGKPSPAASESASPPQAFSEGAWTFWIGSVMRGDDKFILVTPQDRMLFDLAKDPGETKNLAMEETGRDTVRTLYHALMKHLGTPSGQVASAGQAPSYETWMKQVMGHYGLSEESDVVKELRALGYLK
;
A
#
# COMPACT_ATOMS: atom_id res chain seq x y z
N MET A 1 -0.66 28.71 69.80
CA MET A 1 -1.00 27.53 68.93
C MET A 1 -1.42 27.91 67.49
N LEU A 2 -2.04 29.02 67.22
CA LEU A 2 -2.53 29.41 65.90
C LEU A 2 -1.43 29.75 64.89
N ARG A 3 -0.27 30.30 65.34
CA ARG A 3 0.86 30.62 64.39
C ARG A 3 1.68 29.42 63.95
N ALA A 4 1.57 28.27 64.57
CA ALA A 4 2.29 27.05 64.20
C ALA A 4 1.51 26.22 63.19
N MET A 5 0.18 26.35 63.06
CA MET A 5 -0.64 25.66 62.06
C MET A 5 -0.55 26.30 60.71
N ILE A 6 -0.37 27.63 60.63
CA ILE A 6 -0.34 28.32 59.32
C ILE A 6 0.96 28.01 58.51
N ARG A 7 2.08 27.71 59.18
CA ARG A 7 3.36 27.38 58.51
C ARG A 7 3.43 25.97 57.91
N ARG A 8 2.52 25.05 58.26
CA ARG A 8 2.51 23.68 57.75
C ARG A 8 1.59 23.48 56.54
N PHE A 9 0.67 24.40 56.26
CA PHE A 9 -0.28 24.27 55.16
C PHE A 9 0.10 25.06 53.88
N VAL A 10 0.96 26.07 54.00
CA VAL A 10 1.39 26.89 52.85
C VAL A 10 2.18 26.09 51.80
N PRO A 11 3.09 25.14 52.13
CA PRO A 11 3.79 24.37 51.10
C PRO A 11 2.90 23.32 50.42
N LEU A 12 1.82 22.83 51.05
CA LEU A 12 0.91 21.87 50.40
C LEU A 12 0.02 22.54 49.34
N PHE A 13 -0.44 23.77 49.57
CA PHE A 13 -1.24 24.52 48.62
C PHE A 13 -0.40 25.02 47.43
N ALA A 14 0.86 25.40 47.65
CA ALA A 14 1.77 25.77 46.58
C ALA A 14 2.14 24.57 45.69
N ALA A 15 2.32 23.36 46.26
CA ALA A 15 2.57 22.14 45.53
C ALA A 15 1.33 21.66 44.73
N LEU A 16 0.13 21.87 45.29
CA LEU A 16 -1.12 21.54 44.62
C LEU A 16 -1.42 22.50 43.44
N TRP A 17 -1.08 23.80 43.57
CA TRP A 17 -1.19 24.78 42.48
C TRP A 17 -0.13 24.58 41.41
N LEU A 18 1.08 24.12 41.74
CA LEU A 18 2.11 23.73 40.76
C LEU A 18 1.74 22.42 40.05
N ALA A 19 1.07 21.48 40.71
CA ALA A 19 0.57 20.25 40.08
C ALA A 19 -0.66 20.49 39.19
N LEU A 20 -1.52 21.45 39.54
CA LEU A 20 -2.69 21.84 38.72
C LEU A 20 -2.31 22.83 37.61
N GLY A 21 -1.25 23.63 37.78
CA GLY A 21 -0.74 24.55 36.75
C GLY A 21 0.09 23.85 35.66
N ALA A 22 0.57 22.64 35.89
CA ALA A 22 1.30 21.82 34.88
C ALA A 22 0.38 21.02 33.96
N SER A 23 -0.94 21.07 34.17
CA SER A 23 -1.96 20.68 33.18
C SER A 23 -2.23 21.80 32.14
N ALA A 24 -1.25 22.69 31.90
CA ALA A 24 -1.31 23.63 30.80
C ALA A 24 -1.38 22.84 29.51
N CYS A 25 -2.55 22.86 28.85
CA CYS A 25 -2.83 22.55 27.46
C CYS A 25 -1.63 21.94 26.70
N ARG A 26 -1.32 20.67 26.92
CA ARG A 26 -0.63 19.92 25.85
C ARG A 26 -1.61 19.91 24.68
N LYS A 27 -1.36 20.75 23.69
CA LYS A 27 -2.07 20.65 22.41
C LYS A 27 -2.04 19.18 22.01
N ASP A 28 -3.18 18.64 21.60
CA ASP A 28 -3.22 17.29 21.07
C ASP A 28 -2.17 17.22 19.93
N PRO A 29 -1.26 16.24 19.92
CA PRO A 29 -0.30 16.10 18.84
C PRO A 29 -0.96 16.16 17.46
N ALA A 30 -2.18 15.64 17.34
CA ALA A 30 -2.99 15.72 16.13
C ALA A 30 -3.25 17.18 15.68
N ASP A 31 -3.36 18.15 16.59
CA ASP A 31 -3.54 19.56 16.22
C ASP A 31 -2.27 20.18 15.60
N SER A 32 -1.10 19.60 15.87
CA SER A 32 0.17 20.10 15.33
C SER A 32 0.36 19.77 13.85
N TRP A 33 -0.34 18.78 13.33
CA TRP A 33 -0.22 18.33 11.93
C TRP A 33 -1.20 19.01 10.97
N ARG A 34 -2.16 19.78 11.52
CA ARG A 34 -3.16 20.48 10.69
C ARG A 34 -2.50 21.41 9.67
N GLY A 35 -2.86 21.23 8.40
CA GLY A 35 -2.34 22.04 7.31
C GLY A 35 -0.89 21.78 6.93
N MET A 36 -0.24 20.73 7.45
CA MET A 36 1.08 20.32 7.01
C MET A 36 1.07 19.85 5.55
N ASN A 37 2.22 19.95 4.91
CA ASN A 37 2.46 19.36 3.61
C ASN A 37 2.40 17.83 3.71
N VAL A 38 2.10 17.18 2.60
CA VAL A 38 2.11 15.73 2.48
C VAL A 38 2.95 15.33 1.27
N ILE A 39 3.88 14.41 1.47
CA ILE A 39 4.58 13.70 0.40
C ILE A 39 4.32 12.20 0.61
N TRP A 40 3.66 11.59 -0.36
CA TRP A 40 3.38 10.16 -0.38
C TRP A 40 4.22 9.50 -1.47
N ILE A 41 5.16 8.66 -1.05
CA ILE A 41 6.07 7.91 -1.89
C ILE A 41 5.57 6.47 -1.93
N SER A 42 5.37 5.92 -3.12
CA SER A 42 4.93 4.56 -3.33
C SER A 42 5.81 3.86 -4.36
N PHE A 43 6.38 2.73 -3.98
CA PHE A 43 7.16 1.89 -4.88
C PHE A 43 6.33 0.69 -5.30
N ASP A 44 6.44 0.30 -6.56
CA ASP A 44 5.75 -0.86 -7.12
C ASP A 44 6.35 -2.17 -6.62
N SER A 45 5.51 -3.15 -6.35
CA SER A 45 5.89 -4.54 -6.07
C SER A 45 6.86 -4.73 -4.89
N VAL A 46 6.85 -3.84 -3.85
CA VAL A 46 7.79 -3.98 -2.73
C VAL A 46 7.23 -4.83 -1.61
N ARG A 47 7.95 -5.91 -1.32
CA ARG A 47 7.69 -6.81 -0.17
C ARG A 47 8.10 -6.14 1.14
N ALA A 48 7.25 -6.26 2.16
CA ALA A 48 7.58 -5.75 3.48
C ALA A 48 8.82 -6.43 4.07
N ASP A 49 8.95 -7.75 3.91
CA ASP A 49 10.05 -8.55 4.43
C ASP A 49 11.38 -8.38 3.68
N HIS A 50 11.42 -7.59 2.60
CA HIS A 50 12.64 -7.18 1.91
C HIS A 50 13.07 -5.74 2.25
N CYS A 51 12.35 -5.04 3.12
CA CYS A 51 12.76 -3.73 3.61
C CYS A 51 13.66 -3.83 4.84
N SER A 52 14.83 -3.15 4.85
CA SER A 52 15.77 -3.21 5.98
C SER A 52 15.17 -2.66 7.27
N PHE A 53 14.26 -1.68 7.22
CA PHE A 53 13.54 -1.20 8.40
C PHE A 53 12.55 -2.22 9.00
N GLU A 54 12.16 -3.27 8.28
CA GLU A 54 11.37 -4.41 8.79
C GLU A 54 12.26 -5.55 9.31
N GLY A 55 13.59 -5.40 9.27
CA GLY A 55 14.54 -6.35 9.79
C GLY A 55 15.16 -7.27 8.74
N TYR A 56 15.01 -6.96 7.46
CA TYR A 56 15.69 -7.69 6.39
C TYR A 56 17.22 -7.60 6.53
N ALA A 57 17.90 -8.68 6.20
CA ALA A 57 19.35 -8.77 6.43
C ALA A 57 20.22 -7.92 5.48
N ARG A 58 19.69 -7.60 4.30
CA ARG A 58 20.35 -6.71 3.34
C ARG A 58 19.92 -5.26 3.60
N ASP A 59 20.83 -4.32 3.37
CA ASP A 59 20.60 -2.88 3.52
C ASP A 59 19.89 -2.30 2.28
N THR A 60 18.63 -2.64 2.13
CA THR A 60 17.83 -2.35 0.93
C THR A 60 17.15 -0.98 0.94
N THR A 61 16.93 -0.40 2.11
CA THR A 61 16.15 0.85 2.27
C THR A 61 16.76 1.85 3.25
N PRO A 62 18.08 2.17 3.17
CA PRO A 62 18.78 2.96 4.20
C PRO A 62 18.20 4.36 4.43
N LEU A 63 17.68 5.05 3.40
CA LEU A 63 17.06 6.35 3.55
C LEU A 63 15.65 6.23 4.17
N LEU A 64 14.87 5.24 3.75
CA LEU A 64 13.56 4.95 4.33
C LEU A 64 13.68 4.41 5.75
N ASP A 65 14.77 3.73 6.13
CA ASP A 65 15.09 3.38 7.51
C ASP A 65 15.20 4.63 8.40
N ALA A 66 15.81 5.70 7.87
CA ALA A 66 15.88 6.97 8.58
C ALA A 66 14.49 7.63 8.72
N VAL A 67 13.61 7.48 7.73
CA VAL A 67 12.21 7.90 7.83
C VAL A 67 11.45 7.06 8.86
N ALA A 68 11.63 5.74 8.86
CA ALA A 68 11.00 4.81 9.80
C ALA A 68 11.39 5.09 11.25
N LYS A 69 12.65 5.44 11.51
CA LYS A 69 13.14 5.86 12.84
C LYS A 69 12.47 7.14 13.36
N ARG A 70 11.96 7.99 12.47
CA ARG A 70 11.25 9.25 12.81
C ARG A 70 9.72 9.11 12.68
N GLY A 71 9.23 7.98 12.22
CA GLY A 71 7.82 7.68 11.98
C GLY A 71 7.32 6.48 12.76
N VAL A 72 6.15 6.02 12.38
CA VAL A 72 5.53 4.77 12.83
C VAL A 72 5.56 3.78 11.68
N ARG A 73 6.04 2.57 11.95
CA ARG A 73 5.99 1.43 11.03
C ARG A 73 4.73 0.61 11.30
N PHE A 74 4.09 0.13 10.27
CA PHE A 74 2.95 -0.76 10.36
C PHE A 74 3.34 -2.12 9.76
N SER A 75 3.81 -3.03 10.60
CA SER A 75 4.42 -4.29 10.15
C SER A 75 3.45 -5.29 9.52
N ARG A 76 2.14 -5.03 9.60
CA ARG A 76 1.08 -5.87 9.05
C ARG A 76 0.10 -5.05 8.23
N CYS A 77 0.60 -4.40 7.19
CA CYS A 77 -0.20 -3.65 6.23
C CYS A 77 -0.53 -4.54 5.03
N ILE A 78 -1.82 -4.63 4.69
CA ILE A 78 -2.31 -5.53 3.64
C ILE A 78 -2.85 -4.72 2.47
N ALA A 79 -2.36 -5.05 1.29
CA ALA A 79 -2.86 -4.53 0.02
C ALA A 79 -4.24 -5.11 -0.31
N GLN A 80 -5.11 -4.30 -0.92
CA GLN A 80 -6.46 -4.72 -1.30
C GLN A 80 -6.48 -5.55 -2.58
N ALA A 81 -5.38 -5.56 -3.32
CA ALA A 81 -5.23 -6.38 -4.51
C ALA A 81 -3.76 -6.80 -4.70
N PRO A 82 -3.52 -7.92 -5.40
CA PRO A 82 -2.18 -8.43 -5.63
C PRO A 82 -1.50 -7.82 -6.87
N TYR A 83 -1.99 -6.70 -7.42
CA TYR A 83 -1.43 -5.99 -8.58
C TYR A 83 -1.84 -4.52 -8.62
N THR A 84 -1.15 -3.74 -9.43
CA THR A 84 -1.07 -2.28 -9.41
C THR A 84 -2.42 -1.56 -9.55
N LEU A 85 -3.16 -1.81 -10.63
CA LEU A 85 -4.36 -1.04 -10.98
C LEU A 85 -5.41 -1.00 -9.85
N PRO A 86 -5.93 -2.14 -9.37
CA PRO A 86 -6.95 -2.14 -8.31
C PRO A 86 -6.38 -1.72 -6.96
N SER A 87 -5.10 -2.00 -6.68
CA SER A 87 -4.48 -1.60 -5.43
C SER A 87 -4.43 -0.07 -5.30
N TYR A 88 -3.98 0.65 -6.35
CA TYR A 88 -3.99 2.11 -6.33
C TYR A 88 -5.40 2.70 -6.39
N ALA A 89 -6.31 2.10 -7.14
CA ALA A 89 -7.71 2.55 -7.14
C ALA A 89 -8.29 2.49 -5.72
N SER A 90 -8.09 1.36 -5.04
CA SER A 90 -8.49 1.18 -3.64
C SER A 90 -7.80 2.16 -2.70
N MET A 91 -6.50 2.33 -2.83
CA MET A 91 -5.66 3.17 -1.96
C MET A 91 -6.04 4.65 -2.03
N LEU A 92 -6.19 5.18 -3.25
CA LEU A 92 -6.45 6.60 -3.47
C LEU A 92 -7.91 7.01 -3.24
N THR A 93 -8.84 6.06 -3.31
CA THR A 93 -10.27 6.25 -3.03
C THR A 93 -10.68 5.77 -1.64
N SER A 94 -9.78 5.09 -0.91
CA SER A 94 -10.08 4.44 0.37
C SER A 94 -11.31 3.51 0.32
N ARG A 95 -11.48 2.79 -0.79
CA ARG A 95 -12.57 1.85 -1.03
C ARG A 95 -12.02 0.48 -1.40
N TYR A 96 -12.76 -0.57 -1.06
CA TYR A 96 -12.41 -1.90 -1.52
C TYR A 96 -12.65 -2.09 -3.02
N VAL A 97 -11.91 -2.99 -3.63
CA VAL A 97 -12.03 -3.28 -5.07
C VAL A 97 -13.45 -3.70 -5.44
N ALA A 98 -14.10 -4.54 -4.62
CA ALA A 98 -15.48 -4.96 -4.81
C ALA A 98 -16.49 -3.79 -4.77
N GLU A 99 -16.20 -2.75 -3.99
CA GLU A 99 -17.04 -1.56 -3.91
C GLU A 99 -16.95 -0.69 -5.17
N LEU A 100 -15.74 -0.59 -5.75
CA LEU A 100 -15.50 0.11 -7.02
C LEU A 100 -16.20 -0.61 -8.18
N ALA A 101 -16.04 -1.92 -8.29
CA ALA A 101 -16.67 -2.75 -9.31
C ALA A 101 -18.21 -2.72 -9.28
N VAL A 102 -18.81 -2.61 -8.08
CA VAL A 102 -20.29 -2.52 -7.93
C VAL A 102 -20.83 -1.20 -8.46
N GLN A 103 -20.07 -0.10 -8.33
CA GLN A 103 -20.49 1.20 -8.82
C GLN A 103 -20.59 1.23 -10.35
N GLU A 104 -19.60 0.71 -11.06
CA GLU A 104 -19.63 0.58 -12.53
C GLU A 104 -20.79 -0.29 -13.02
N GLN A 105 -21.13 -1.37 -12.33
CA GLN A 105 -22.28 -2.22 -12.67
C GLN A 105 -23.64 -1.53 -12.54
N ARG A 106 -23.73 -0.46 -11.74
CA ARG A 106 -24.98 0.32 -11.58
C ARG A 106 -25.19 1.33 -12.69
N ASP A 107 -24.10 1.84 -13.26
CA ASP A 107 -24.15 2.90 -14.28
C ASP A 107 -24.26 2.33 -15.70
N GLU A 108 -23.93 1.06 -15.93
CA GLU A 108 -24.09 0.41 -17.22
C GLU A 108 -25.33 -0.50 -17.28
N LYS A 109 -26.20 -0.20 -18.28
CA LYS A 109 -27.37 -1.03 -18.61
C LYS A 109 -27.04 -2.39 -19.23
N ASP A 110 -25.79 -2.71 -19.45
CA ASP A 110 -25.35 -3.94 -20.09
C ASP A 110 -24.70 -4.92 -19.13
N LYS A 111 -25.31 -6.10 -19.07
CA LYS A 111 -25.07 -7.23 -18.18
C LYS A 111 -23.79 -8.02 -18.47
N ALA A 112 -22.75 -7.43 -18.97
CA ALA A 112 -21.45 -8.14 -19.07
C ALA A 112 -20.81 -8.16 -17.68
N LYS A 113 -21.09 -9.18 -16.88
CA LYS A 113 -20.27 -9.57 -15.73
C LYS A 113 -18.86 -9.87 -16.23
N VAL A 114 -18.03 -8.87 -16.32
CA VAL A 114 -16.60 -9.07 -16.51
C VAL A 114 -16.02 -9.35 -15.12
N LEU A 115 -16.15 -10.59 -14.67
CA LEU A 115 -15.38 -11.13 -13.56
C LEU A 115 -13.91 -11.02 -13.96
N GLY A 116 -13.13 -10.19 -13.25
CA GLY A 116 -11.68 -10.13 -13.39
C GLY A 116 -11.06 -8.82 -13.85
N ILE A 117 -11.83 -7.79 -14.19
CA ILE A 117 -11.28 -6.44 -14.40
C ILE A 117 -11.65 -5.62 -13.17
N ALA A 118 -10.63 -5.27 -12.38
CA ALA A 118 -10.81 -4.25 -11.37
C ALA A 118 -10.77 -2.89 -12.08
N PRO A 119 -11.78 -2.05 -11.89
CA PRO A 119 -11.79 -0.72 -12.47
C PRO A 119 -10.75 0.18 -11.84
N GLY A 120 -10.31 1.19 -12.57
CA GLY A 120 -9.73 2.39 -11.99
C GLY A 120 -10.81 3.22 -11.29
N PRO A 121 -10.45 4.34 -10.64
CA PRO A 121 -11.43 5.21 -10.01
C PRO A 121 -12.35 5.86 -11.07
N SER A 122 -13.66 5.78 -10.86
CA SER A 122 -14.66 6.48 -11.67
C SER A 122 -14.78 7.95 -11.23
N GLU A 123 -15.46 8.79 -12.03
CA GLU A 123 -15.73 10.19 -11.66
C GLU A 123 -16.55 10.34 -10.37
N SER A 124 -17.29 9.31 -9.97
CA SER A 124 -18.06 9.30 -8.72
C SER A 124 -17.26 8.84 -7.50
N ASP A 125 -16.06 8.30 -7.70
CA ASP A 125 -15.19 7.84 -6.62
C ASP A 125 -14.29 8.97 -6.15
N ALA A 126 -14.66 9.61 -5.02
CA ALA A 126 -13.86 10.69 -4.46
C ALA A 126 -12.43 10.22 -4.11
N MET A 127 -11.42 10.87 -4.69
CA MET A 127 -10.01 10.59 -4.43
C MET A 127 -9.44 11.51 -3.34
N VAL A 128 -8.37 11.06 -2.70
CA VAL A 128 -7.62 11.84 -1.70
C VAL A 128 -7.08 13.16 -2.27
N SER A 129 -6.71 13.17 -3.54
CA SER A 129 -6.29 14.36 -4.29
C SER A 129 -7.38 15.42 -4.35
N GLU A 130 -8.62 15.02 -4.59
CA GLU A 130 -9.77 15.93 -4.66
C GLU A 130 -10.09 16.55 -3.29
N ALA A 131 -10.10 15.71 -2.23
CA ALA A 131 -10.32 16.19 -0.88
C ALA A 131 -9.24 17.21 -0.45
N LEU A 132 -7.97 16.92 -0.71
CA LEU A 132 -6.87 17.83 -0.40
C LEU A 132 -6.89 19.09 -1.26
N ARG A 133 -7.15 18.98 -2.56
CA ARG A 133 -7.30 20.14 -3.44
C ARG A 133 -8.46 21.03 -3.01
N GLY A 134 -9.61 20.45 -2.68
CA GLY A 134 -10.78 21.17 -2.14
C GLY A 134 -10.46 21.90 -0.83
N ALA A 135 -9.54 21.38 -0.01
CA ALA A 135 -9.03 22.01 1.20
C ALA A 135 -7.92 23.05 0.93
N GLY A 136 -7.61 23.37 -0.33
CA GLY A 136 -6.65 24.39 -0.72
C GLY A 136 -5.19 23.92 -0.76
N TYR A 137 -4.93 22.62 -0.88
CA TYR A 137 -3.61 22.09 -1.17
C TYR A 137 -3.27 22.26 -2.65
N ARG A 138 -2.04 22.57 -2.96
CA ARG A 138 -1.50 22.40 -4.31
C ARG A 138 -1.17 20.92 -4.49
N THR A 139 -1.78 20.27 -5.48
CA THR A 139 -1.71 18.81 -5.64
C THR A 139 -0.90 18.42 -6.87
N ALA A 140 0.02 17.46 -6.71
CA ALA A 140 0.80 16.92 -7.83
C ALA A 140 0.91 15.39 -7.74
N ALA A 141 0.79 14.73 -8.90
CA ALA A 141 1.10 13.34 -9.09
C ALA A 141 2.22 13.17 -10.12
N PHE A 142 3.26 12.41 -9.73
CA PHE A 142 4.37 12.01 -10.60
C PHE A 142 4.29 10.49 -10.75
N VAL A 143 3.67 10.02 -11.82
CA VAL A 143 3.20 8.65 -11.99
C VAL A 143 3.55 8.08 -13.35
N GLN A 144 3.35 6.79 -13.52
CA GLN A 144 3.62 6.03 -14.74
C GLN A 144 2.76 4.78 -14.81
N SER A 145 2.92 3.96 -15.86
CA SER A 145 2.26 2.66 -16.02
C SER A 145 0.73 2.76 -15.93
N TRP A 146 0.10 1.95 -15.09
CA TRP A 146 -1.33 1.86 -14.91
C TRP A 146 -1.97 3.11 -14.29
N ILE A 147 -1.21 3.95 -13.59
CA ILE A 147 -1.76 5.15 -12.95
C ILE A 147 -1.83 6.27 -13.99
N SER A 148 -2.84 6.21 -14.83
CA SER A 148 -2.96 7.05 -16.01
C SER A 148 -4.33 7.74 -16.12
N LYS A 149 -4.39 8.79 -16.92
CA LYS A 149 -5.62 9.55 -17.16
C LYS A 149 -6.76 8.70 -17.75
N PRO A 150 -6.53 7.88 -18.79
CA PRO A 150 -7.59 7.03 -19.33
C PRO A 150 -8.20 6.06 -18.31
N LEU A 151 -7.47 5.76 -17.24
CA LEU A 151 -7.93 4.88 -16.16
C LEU A 151 -8.49 5.64 -14.96
N GLY A 152 -8.77 6.94 -15.08
CA GLY A 152 -9.45 7.75 -14.07
C GLY A 152 -8.56 8.31 -12.97
N PHE A 153 -7.24 8.16 -13.03
CA PHE A 153 -6.34 8.58 -11.95
C PHE A 153 -5.97 10.07 -11.96
N ASP A 154 -6.38 10.84 -12.97
CA ASP A 154 -6.05 12.27 -13.07
C ASP A 154 -6.96 13.19 -12.25
N GLN A 155 -7.91 12.64 -11.50
CA GLN A 155 -8.88 13.39 -10.72
C GLN A 155 -8.22 14.12 -9.53
N GLY A 156 -8.55 15.40 -9.35
CA GLY A 156 -8.11 16.19 -8.18
C GLY A 156 -6.66 16.66 -8.19
N TRP A 157 -5.91 16.47 -9.27
CA TRP A 157 -4.53 16.96 -9.37
C TRP A 157 -4.45 18.28 -10.11
N ASP A 158 -3.68 19.24 -9.57
CA ASP A 158 -3.32 20.46 -10.29
C ASP A 158 -2.18 20.21 -11.29
N LEU A 159 -1.33 19.23 -11.00
CA LEU A 159 -0.27 18.75 -11.87
C LEU A 159 -0.34 17.22 -11.91
N PHE A 160 -0.68 16.64 -13.06
CA PHE A 160 -0.65 15.20 -13.28
C PHE A 160 0.42 14.88 -14.33
N ARG A 161 1.51 14.29 -13.87
CA ARG A 161 2.66 13.91 -14.70
C ARG A 161 2.70 12.41 -14.86
N HIS A 162 2.23 11.95 -16.01
CA HIS A 162 2.28 10.56 -16.41
C HIS A 162 3.36 10.38 -17.47
N ARG A 163 4.47 9.73 -17.10
CA ARG A 163 5.58 9.41 -17.99
C ARG A 163 6.30 8.17 -17.50
N GLN A 164 6.76 7.34 -18.44
CA GLN A 164 7.64 6.21 -18.15
C GLN A 164 9.06 6.73 -17.91
N GLU A 165 9.37 6.96 -16.65
CA GLU A 165 10.63 7.54 -16.17
C GLU A 165 11.02 6.87 -14.86
N THR A 166 12.31 6.62 -14.65
CA THR A 166 12.83 6.19 -13.35
C THR A 166 12.59 7.26 -12.29
N LEU A 167 12.66 6.88 -11.01
CA LEU A 167 12.57 7.84 -9.91
C LEU A 167 13.64 8.93 -10.04
N LYS A 168 14.85 8.55 -10.45
CA LYS A 168 15.96 9.47 -10.70
C LYS A 168 15.63 10.51 -11.78
N GLU A 169 15.00 10.08 -12.87
CA GLU A 169 14.66 10.97 -14.00
C GLU A 169 13.52 11.92 -13.67
N LYS A 170 12.50 11.47 -12.90
CA LYS A 170 11.38 12.32 -12.46
C LYS A 170 11.76 13.27 -11.31
N MET A 171 12.82 12.98 -10.55
CA MET A 171 13.21 13.74 -9.36
C MET A 171 13.39 15.24 -9.61
N PRO A 172 14.01 15.73 -10.70
CA PRO A 172 14.11 17.17 -10.97
C PRO A 172 12.75 17.90 -11.01
N GLU A 173 11.69 17.27 -11.54
CA GLU A 173 10.35 17.87 -11.57
C GLU A 173 9.69 17.82 -10.18
N VAL A 174 9.91 16.76 -9.43
CA VAL A 174 9.46 16.63 -8.02
C VAL A 174 10.08 17.76 -7.18
N LEU A 175 11.40 17.94 -7.26
CA LEU A 175 12.11 18.98 -6.50
C LEU A 175 11.62 20.37 -6.86
N ARG A 176 11.42 20.66 -8.15
CA ARG A 176 10.88 21.93 -8.63
C ARG A 176 9.48 22.18 -8.04
N PHE A 177 8.59 21.18 -8.08
CA PHE A 177 7.25 21.33 -7.52
C PHE A 177 7.29 21.63 -6.02
N VAL A 178 8.12 20.92 -5.26
CA VAL A 178 8.26 21.13 -3.80
C VAL A 178 8.82 22.53 -3.52
N GLU A 179 9.83 22.98 -4.26
CA GLU A 179 10.48 24.27 -4.07
C GLU A 179 9.56 25.46 -4.44
N GLU A 180 8.81 25.36 -5.55
CA GLU A 180 7.84 26.38 -5.97
C GLU A 180 6.64 26.50 -5.03
N ASN A 181 6.34 25.47 -4.26
CA ASN A 181 5.21 25.44 -3.34
C ASN A 181 5.61 25.49 -1.85
N ARG A 182 6.87 25.79 -1.54
CA ARG A 182 7.40 25.78 -0.14
C ARG A 182 6.66 26.69 0.84
N ASP A 183 6.01 27.74 0.33
CA ASP A 183 5.26 28.73 1.12
C ASP A 183 3.74 28.48 1.12
N ARG A 184 3.30 27.31 0.62
CA ARG A 184 1.91 26.86 0.56
C ARG A 184 1.80 25.45 1.09
N LYS A 185 0.58 25.02 1.45
CA LYS A 185 0.34 23.59 1.66
C LYS A 185 0.27 22.87 0.32
N PHE A 186 0.97 21.75 0.25
CA PHE A 186 0.98 20.91 -0.94
C PHE A 186 0.84 19.42 -0.60
N PHE A 187 0.35 18.68 -1.58
CA PHE A 187 0.34 17.24 -1.60
C PHE A 187 1.06 16.76 -2.86
N ALA A 188 2.11 15.97 -2.69
CA ALA A 188 2.84 15.31 -3.77
C ALA A 188 2.71 13.79 -3.63
N PHE A 189 2.21 13.13 -4.66
CA PHE A 189 2.19 11.69 -4.81
C PHE A 189 3.27 11.28 -5.82
N ILE A 190 4.19 10.41 -5.40
CA ILE A 190 5.35 9.99 -6.19
C ILE A 190 5.31 8.47 -6.29
N TYR A 191 5.08 7.96 -7.49
CA TYR A 191 5.06 6.54 -7.78
C TYR A 191 6.15 6.17 -8.77
N THR A 192 6.77 5.00 -8.54
CA THR A 192 7.80 4.47 -9.45
C THR A 192 7.70 2.95 -9.58
N THR A 193 8.00 2.45 -10.79
CA THR A 193 8.11 1.02 -11.12
C THR A 193 9.55 0.52 -11.13
N ASP A 194 10.49 1.26 -10.56
CA ASP A 194 11.91 0.90 -10.58
C ASP A 194 12.23 -0.42 -9.85
N THR A 195 11.34 -0.84 -8.96
CA THR A 195 11.40 -2.10 -8.21
C THR A 195 10.64 -3.25 -8.86
N HIS A 196 9.91 -2.97 -9.95
CA HIS A 196 9.14 -3.95 -10.71
C HIS A 196 10.05 -4.78 -11.64
N TYR A 197 9.67 -6.05 -11.92
CA TYR A 197 10.39 -6.83 -12.93
C TYR A 197 10.42 -6.10 -14.29
N PRO A 198 11.41 -6.35 -15.15
CA PRO A 198 12.47 -7.37 -15.12
C PRO A 198 13.69 -7.04 -14.24
N PHE A 199 13.58 -6.16 -13.25
CA PHE A 199 14.64 -5.75 -12.30
C PHE A 199 15.88 -5.13 -12.98
N ASN A 200 15.69 -4.47 -14.13
CA ASN A 200 16.77 -3.90 -14.96
C ASN A 200 17.51 -2.75 -14.30
N HIS A 201 16.94 -2.15 -13.27
CA HIS A 201 17.53 -1.00 -12.59
C HIS A 201 18.91 -1.33 -12.00
N ALA A 202 19.13 -2.55 -11.57
CA ALA A 202 20.40 -3.02 -11.06
C ALA A 202 21.52 -3.06 -12.13
N HIS A 203 21.19 -3.28 -13.40
CA HIS A 203 22.18 -3.40 -14.49
C HIS A 203 22.95 -2.12 -14.79
N GLU A 204 22.41 -0.96 -14.48
CA GLU A 204 23.04 0.34 -14.71
C GLU A 204 24.02 0.74 -13.61
N ARG A 205 24.03 0.00 -12.50
CA ARG A 205 24.80 0.33 -11.29
C ARG A 205 25.64 -0.85 -10.82
N LYS A 206 26.55 -0.61 -9.89
CA LYS A 206 27.42 -1.65 -9.33
C LYS A 206 26.60 -2.69 -8.56
N TYR A 207 26.81 -3.97 -8.86
CA TYR A 207 26.20 -5.07 -8.11
C TYR A 207 26.64 -5.05 -6.63
N LEU A 208 25.67 -5.06 -5.73
CA LEU A 208 25.86 -5.04 -4.28
C LEU A 208 25.72 -6.43 -3.66
N TYR A 209 24.74 -7.20 -4.12
CA TYR A 209 24.31 -8.43 -3.45
C TYR A 209 24.59 -9.71 -4.22
N GLY A 210 25.09 -9.62 -5.43
CA GLY A 210 25.42 -10.78 -6.24
C GLY A 210 25.96 -10.44 -7.61
N ARG A 211 26.39 -11.44 -8.35
CA ARG A 211 26.70 -11.33 -9.77
C ARG A 211 25.58 -12.01 -10.54
N TYR A 212 24.99 -11.28 -11.42
CA TYR A 212 23.99 -11.83 -12.33
C TYR A 212 24.69 -12.77 -13.34
N SER A 213 24.27 -14.05 -13.35
CA SER A 213 24.76 -15.05 -14.30
C SER A 213 23.69 -16.11 -14.60
N SER A 214 22.45 -15.68 -14.75
CA SER A 214 21.33 -16.59 -14.99
C SER A 214 20.84 -16.46 -16.42
N ASP A 215 20.41 -17.56 -17.01
CA ASP A 215 19.70 -17.59 -18.30
C ASP A 215 18.22 -17.18 -18.16
N PHE A 216 17.72 -17.02 -16.92
CA PHE A 216 16.38 -16.57 -16.60
C PHE A 216 16.38 -15.06 -16.34
N ASP A 217 15.73 -14.30 -17.21
CA ASP A 217 15.81 -12.84 -17.25
C ASP A 217 14.65 -12.11 -16.56
N PHE A 218 13.72 -12.83 -15.92
CA PHE A 218 12.50 -12.28 -15.30
C PHE A 218 11.72 -11.30 -16.22
N THR A 219 11.83 -11.46 -17.53
CA THR A 219 10.94 -10.76 -18.47
C THR A 219 9.54 -11.34 -18.41
N LEU A 220 8.56 -10.59 -18.92
CA LEU A 220 7.19 -11.10 -18.98
C LEU A 220 7.08 -12.40 -19.80
N ASP A 221 7.85 -12.54 -20.86
CA ASP A 221 7.84 -13.77 -21.67
C ASP A 221 8.37 -14.97 -20.88
N SER A 222 9.43 -14.82 -20.10
CA SER A 222 9.95 -15.88 -19.22
C SER A 222 8.98 -16.18 -18.07
N ILE A 223 8.36 -15.17 -17.46
CA ILE A 223 7.33 -15.34 -16.44
C ILE A 223 6.12 -16.11 -17.01
N HIS A 224 5.65 -15.76 -18.20
CA HIS A 224 4.58 -16.50 -18.88
C HIS A 224 4.97 -17.95 -19.19
N ALA A 225 6.20 -18.19 -19.64
CA ALA A 225 6.68 -19.54 -19.89
C ALA A 225 6.70 -20.40 -18.60
N VAL A 226 7.03 -19.80 -17.46
CA VAL A 226 6.94 -20.48 -16.15
C VAL A 226 5.49 -20.76 -15.80
N ARG A 227 4.59 -19.79 -15.94
CA ARG A 227 3.15 -19.94 -15.65
C ARG A 227 2.48 -21.03 -16.52
N GLU A 228 2.94 -21.18 -17.74
CA GLU A 228 2.47 -22.20 -18.69
C GLU A 228 3.18 -23.56 -18.49
N GLY A 229 4.09 -23.67 -17.51
CA GLY A 229 4.87 -24.88 -17.25
C GLY A 229 5.91 -25.24 -18.35
N LYS A 230 6.22 -24.30 -19.24
CA LYS A 230 7.20 -24.46 -20.34
C LYS A 230 8.64 -24.21 -19.87
N LEU A 231 8.80 -23.42 -18.83
CA LEU A 231 10.08 -23.08 -18.22
C LEU A 231 9.99 -23.30 -16.71
N ARG A 232 11.07 -23.76 -16.10
CA ARG A 232 11.17 -23.86 -14.65
C ARG A 232 12.52 -23.26 -14.20
N PRO A 233 12.49 -22.10 -13.52
CA PRO A 233 13.72 -21.49 -13.03
C PRO A 233 14.38 -22.40 -12.00
N SER A 234 15.69 -22.41 -11.98
CA SER A 234 16.46 -23.09 -10.93
C SER A 234 16.45 -22.28 -9.63
N ALA A 235 16.83 -22.91 -8.52
CA ALA A 235 17.00 -22.18 -7.26
C ALA A 235 18.08 -21.07 -7.36
N GLU A 236 19.08 -21.22 -8.23
CA GLU A 236 20.08 -20.19 -8.51
C GLU A 236 19.47 -19.02 -9.27
N ASP A 237 18.60 -19.28 -10.27
CA ASP A 237 17.87 -18.23 -10.99
C ASP A 237 17.02 -17.39 -10.04
N ILE A 238 16.28 -18.04 -9.13
CA ILE A 238 15.46 -17.36 -8.13
C ILE A 238 16.32 -16.53 -7.18
N ALA A 239 17.42 -17.09 -6.67
CA ALA A 239 18.34 -16.37 -5.78
C ALA A 239 18.96 -15.14 -6.47
N ASN A 240 19.28 -15.24 -7.75
CA ASN A 240 19.78 -14.13 -8.55
C ASN A 240 18.71 -13.06 -8.77
N ALA A 241 17.47 -13.46 -9.05
CA ALA A 241 16.33 -12.53 -9.17
C ALA A 241 16.10 -11.76 -7.88
N MET A 242 16.08 -12.44 -6.73
CA MET A 242 15.97 -11.79 -5.43
C MET A 242 17.12 -10.82 -5.16
N ALA A 243 18.36 -11.15 -5.59
CA ALA A 243 19.49 -10.24 -5.46
C ALA A 243 19.30 -8.98 -6.31
N LEU A 244 18.84 -9.11 -7.55
CA LEU A 244 18.56 -7.98 -8.44
C LEU A 244 17.40 -7.12 -7.93
N TYR A 245 16.35 -7.74 -7.43
CA TYR A 245 15.22 -7.08 -6.81
C TYR A 245 15.67 -6.23 -5.61
N ASP A 246 16.46 -6.80 -4.72
CA ASP A 246 17.00 -6.08 -3.56
C ASP A 246 17.93 -4.93 -3.96
N GLU A 247 18.72 -5.11 -5.01
CA GLU A 247 19.55 -4.05 -5.57
C GLU A 247 18.70 -2.94 -6.19
N GLY A 248 17.64 -3.30 -6.91
CA GLY A 248 16.65 -2.36 -7.44
C GLY A 248 16.04 -1.53 -6.32
N LEU A 249 15.63 -2.17 -5.24
CA LEU A 249 15.06 -1.49 -4.07
C LEU A 249 16.08 -0.55 -3.41
N HIS A 250 17.34 -1.02 -3.22
CA HIS A 250 18.41 -0.20 -2.65
C HIS A 250 18.68 1.07 -3.48
N TRP A 251 18.77 0.93 -4.80
CA TRP A 251 19.08 2.06 -5.65
C TRP A 251 17.90 3.01 -5.82
N THR A 252 16.67 2.51 -5.80
CA THR A 252 15.45 3.32 -5.80
C THR A 252 15.34 4.13 -4.51
N ASP A 253 15.65 3.52 -3.36
CA ASP A 253 15.76 4.25 -2.09
C ASP A 253 16.81 5.36 -2.17
N ALA A 254 18.01 5.07 -2.70
CA ALA A 254 19.08 6.05 -2.85
C ALA A 254 18.69 7.26 -3.74
N ASP A 255 17.82 7.06 -4.72
CA ASP A 255 17.32 8.13 -5.59
C ASP A 255 16.38 9.12 -4.89
N LEU A 256 15.94 8.84 -3.64
CA LEU A 256 15.23 9.78 -2.78
C LEU A 256 16.15 10.83 -2.12
N ALA A 257 17.46 10.63 -2.13
CA ALA A 257 18.42 11.51 -1.44
C ALA A 257 18.28 13.01 -1.80
N PRO A 258 18.08 13.40 -3.07
CA PRO A 258 17.90 14.82 -3.43
C PRO A 258 16.63 15.41 -2.79
N LEU A 259 15.52 14.66 -2.70
CA LEU A 259 14.28 15.10 -2.08
C LEU A 259 14.48 15.33 -0.58
N PHE A 260 15.05 14.36 0.13
CA PHE A 260 15.28 14.49 1.57
C PHE A 260 16.27 15.61 1.88
N SER A 261 17.31 15.78 1.07
CA SER A 261 18.24 16.90 1.17
C SER A 261 17.54 18.26 0.95
N LEU A 262 16.60 18.36 0.00
CA LEU A 262 15.80 19.57 -0.20
C LEU A 262 14.96 19.88 1.03
N LEU A 263 14.24 18.89 1.58
CA LEU A 263 13.39 19.08 2.75
C LEU A 263 14.19 19.54 3.99
N GLU A 264 15.37 18.98 4.21
CA GLU A 264 16.23 19.39 5.35
C GLU A 264 16.78 20.82 5.16
N ARG A 265 17.40 21.15 4.03
CA ARG A 265 18.00 22.46 3.80
C ARG A 265 17.00 23.62 3.73
N THR A 266 15.74 23.35 3.42
CA THR A 266 14.67 24.35 3.35
C THR A 266 13.84 24.43 4.63
N GLY A 267 14.06 23.54 5.60
CA GLY A 267 13.23 23.40 6.80
C GLY A 267 11.83 22.86 6.55
N LEU A 268 11.54 22.38 5.33
CA LEU A 268 10.27 21.75 4.99
C LEU A 268 10.09 20.42 5.68
N ARG A 269 11.18 19.78 6.12
CA ARG A 269 11.12 18.51 6.85
C ARG A 269 10.22 18.60 8.09
N GLU A 270 10.25 19.71 8.81
CA GLU A 270 9.46 19.94 10.02
C GLU A 270 8.03 20.47 9.71
N LYS A 271 7.66 20.51 8.44
CA LYS A 271 6.33 20.93 7.96
C LYS A 271 5.69 19.92 7.01
N THR A 272 6.27 18.72 6.91
CA THR A 272 5.86 17.73 5.90
C THR A 272 5.67 16.35 6.54
N ILE A 273 4.49 15.79 6.35
CA ILE A 273 4.20 14.38 6.62
C ILE A 273 4.74 13.56 5.46
N LEU A 274 5.57 12.56 5.75
CA LEU A 274 6.07 11.61 4.77
C LEU A 274 5.36 10.28 4.94
N VAL A 275 4.88 9.73 3.83
CA VAL A 275 4.35 8.36 3.75
C VAL A 275 5.20 7.58 2.77
N PHE A 276 5.56 6.37 3.15
CA PHE A 276 6.12 5.36 2.26
C PHE A 276 5.29 4.10 2.34
N ASN A 277 4.92 3.55 1.19
CA ASN A 277 4.29 2.25 1.07
C ASN A 277 4.61 1.59 -0.28
N ALA A 278 4.11 0.35 -0.44
CA ALA A 278 3.99 -0.31 -1.74
C ALA A 278 2.51 -0.65 -2.00
N ASP A 279 2.20 -0.86 -3.26
CA ASP A 279 0.85 -1.27 -3.70
C ASP A 279 0.62 -2.77 -3.50
N HIS A 280 1.61 -3.59 -3.75
CA HIS A 280 1.67 -5.04 -3.52
C HIS A 280 3.14 -5.48 -3.41
N GLY A 281 3.39 -6.76 -3.26
CA GLY A 281 4.71 -7.38 -3.27
C GLY A 281 4.93 -8.26 -4.50
N GLU A 282 5.78 -9.30 -4.34
CA GLU A 282 6.28 -10.17 -5.41
C GLU A 282 6.50 -11.59 -4.88
N GLU A 283 6.28 -12.63 -5.67
CA GLU A 283 6.66 -14.01 -5.34
C GLU A 283 7.89 -14.46 -6.11
N PHE A 284 8.76 -15.17 -5.40
CA PHE A 284 10.01 -15.75 -5.91
C PHE A 284 10.00 -17.27 -5.76
N ASP A 285 8.93 -17.93 -6.22
CA ASP A 285 8.74 -19.39 -6.23
C ASP A 285 8.49 -20.04 -4.85
N GLU A 286 8.24 -19.26 -3.78
CA GLU A 286 8.00 -19.81 -2.44
C GLU A 286 6.78 -20.77 -2.41
N HIS A 287 5.79 -20.52 -3.25
CA HIS A 287 4.57 -21.32 -3.38
C HIS A 287 4.43 -21.94 -4.79
N GLY A 288 5.52 -22.12 -5.52
CA GLY A 288 5.52 -22.62 -6.89
C GLY A 288 5.01 -21.59 -7.91
N VAL A 289 5.00 -20.31 -7.54
CA VAL A 289 4.56 -19.18 -8.37
C VAL A 289 5.63 -18.10 -8.36
N ILE A 290 5.84 -17.45 -9.49
CA ILE A 290 6.71 -16.28 -9.60
C ILE A 290 5.90 -15.06 -10.05
N SER A 291 6.38 -13.86 -9.69
CA SER A 291 5.72 -12.61 -10.00
C SER A 291 4.44 -12.39 -9.15
N HIS A 292 3.61 -11.43 -9.49
CA HIS A 292 2.43 -11.02 -8.73
C HIS A 292 1.12 -11.13 -9.54
N GLY A 293 0.00 -10.75 -8.94
CA GLY A 293 -1.31 -10.71 -9.60
C GLY A 293 -2.08 -12.03 -9.58
N GLN A 294 -1.51 -13.11 -9.07
CA GLN A 294 -2.09 -14.46 -9.15
C GLN A 294 -2.57 -14.99 -7.81
N THR A 295 -1.89 -14.62 -6.75
CA THR A 295 -2.05 -15.20 -5.42
C THR A 295 -2.28 -14.12 -4.35
N TYR A 296 -2.60 -14.56 -3.14
CA TYR A 296 -2.79 -13.70 -1.98
C TYR A 296 -1.86 -14.07 -0.82
N TYR A 297 -0.74 -14.74 -1.09
CA TYR A 297 0.25 -15.01 -0.05
C TYR A 297 0.89 -13.71 0.46
N ASP A 298 1.45 -13.75 1.66
CA ASP A 298 2.04 -12.56 2.30
C ASP A 298 3.14 -11.92 1.45
N GLY A 299 3.91 -12.71 0.70
CA GLY A 299 4.89 -12.19 -0.25
C GLY A 299 4.30 -11.18 -1.25
N VAL A 300 3.01 -11.33 -1.60
CA VAL A 300 2.31 -10.43 -2.54
C VAL A 300 1.46 -9.40 -1.85
N VAL A 301 0.73 -9.74 -0.77
CA VAL A 301 -0.27 -8.80 -0.22
C VAL A 301 0.18 -8.07 1.03
N ARG A 302 1.25 -8.50 1.73
CA ARG A 302 1.80 -7.77 2.86
C ARG A 302 2.83 -6.76 2.39
N THR A 303 2.47 -5.49 2.46
CA THR A 303 3.26 -4.36 1.97
C THR A 303 3.91 -3.57 3.11
N PRO A 304 5.06 -2.91 2.87
CA PRO A 304 5.61 -1.97 3.84
C PRO A 304 4.71 -0.75 3.97
N LEU A 305 4.60 -0.22 5.19
CA LEU A 305 3.97 1.08 5.45
C LEU A 305 4.70 1.82 6.56
N VAL A 306 5.17 3.01 6.23
CA VAL A 306 5.76 3.97 7.17
C VAL A 306 5.06 5.31 7.03
N ILE A 307 4.62 5.91 8.15
CA ILE A 307 4.12 7.28 8.20
C ILE A 307 4.96 8.06 9.20
N ALA A 308 5.64 9.10 8.75
CA ALA A 308 6.48 9.95 9.57
C ALA A 308 5.94 11.38 9.60
N ALA A 309 5.53 11.82 10.79
CA ALA A 309 5.04 13.18 11.03
C ALA A 309 6.01 13.94 11.93
N PRO A 310 6.23 15.24 11.67
CA PRO A 310 7.01 16.09 12.57
C PRO A 310 6.44 16.07 13.98
N SER A 311 7.33 16.01 14.98
CA SER A 311 6.95 16.00 16.40
C SER A 311 5.97 14.90 16.83
N GLY A 312 5.90 13.81 16.06
CA GLY A 312 5.07 12.65 16.39
C GLY A 312 5.58 11.96 17.67
N PRO A 313 4.75 11.80 18.71
CA PRO A 313 5.18 11.22 19.99
C PRO A 313 5.52 9.72 19.88
N ALA A 314 5.06 9.06 18.84
CA ALA A 314 5.28 7.63 18.58
C ALA A 314 6.43 7.35 17.61
N ALA A 315 7.30 8.33 17.33
CA ALA A 315 8.43 8.16 16.43
C ALA A 315 9.30 6.94 16.80
N GLY A 316 9.67 6.15 15.81
CA GLY A 316 10.47 4.93 15.96
C GLY A 316 9.70 3.70 16.49
N THR A 317 8.39 3.79 16.64
CA THR A 317 7.57 2.65 17.11
C THR A 317 7.09 1.78 15.93
N ALA A 318 6.71 0.55 16.25
CA ALA A 318 6.06 -0.37 15.33
C ALA A 318 4.65 -0.72 15.82
N VAL A 319 3.69 -0.68 14.91
CA VAL A 319 2.32 -1.14 15.12
C VAL A 319 2.18 -2.50 14.47
N THR A 320 1.77 -3.49 15.29
CA THR A 320 1.54 -4.88 14.85
C THR A 320 0.07 -5.19 14.61
N GLU A 321 -0.83 -4.23 14.86
CA GLU A 321 -2.23 -4.34 14.51
C GLU A 321 -2.38 -4.45 12.99
N LEU A 322 -3.32 -5.29 12.56
CA LEU A 322 -3.65 -5.47 11.15
C LEU A 322 -4.25 -4.18 10.57
N VAL A 323 -3.58 -3.61 9.58
CA VAL A 323 -3.99 -2.40 8.86
C VAL A 323 -3.97 -2.66 7.35
N GLN A 324 -4.47 -1.72 6.57
CA GLN A 324 -4.64 -1.90 5.14
C GLN A 324 -4.15 -0.66 4.37
N ASN A 325 -3.72 -0.84 3.11
CA ASN A 325 -3.31 0.28 2.26
C ASN A 325 -4.41 1.34 2.09
N LEU A 326 -5.68 0.93 2.04
CA LEU A 326 -6.81 1.86 1.96
C LEU A 326 -7.01 2.73 3.23
N ASP A 327 -6.32 2.41 4.34
CA ASP A 327 -6.31 3.20 5.57
C ASP A 327 -5.40 4.44 5.47
N ILE A 328 -4.51 4.51 4.47
CA ILE A 328 -3.54 5.59 4.31
C ILE A 328 -4.25 6.93 4.03
N ALA A 329 -5.14 6.95 3.05
CA ALA A 329 -5.82 8.19 2.64
C ALA A 329 -6.65 8.84 3.76
N PRO A 330 -7.53 8.13 4.50
CA PRO A 330 -8.26 8.71 5.63
C PRO A 330 -7.33 9.13 6.78
N THR A 331 -6.21 8.43 6.99
CA THR A 331 -5.19 8.83 7.95
C THR A 331 -4.60 10.19 7.62
N LEU A 332 -4.20 10.40 6.37
CA LEU A 332 -3.65 11.67 5.90
C LEU A 332 -4.64 12.80 6.08
N LEU A 333 -5.91 12.61 5.67
CA LEU A 333 -6.94 13.65 5.79
C LEU A 333 -7.17 14.03 7.26
N GLU A 334 -7.27 13.05 8.17
CA GLU A 334 -7.43 13.33 9.60
C GLU A 334 -6.23 14.11 10.16
N MET A 335 -4.99 13.67 9.86
CA MET A 335 -3.78 14.35 10.33
C MET A 335 -3.74 15.80 9.88
N VAL A 336 -4.06 16.10 8.63
CA VAL A 336 -4.01 17.47 8.14
C VAL A 336 -5.28 18.28 8.40
N GLY A 337 -6.28 17.69 9.04
CA GLY A 337 -7.53 18.34 9.44
C GLY A 337 -8.50 18.59 8.28
N VAL A 338 -8.53 17.68 7.30
CA VAL A 338 -9.46 17.67 6.17
C VAL A 338 -10.53 16.61 6.39
N GLU A 339 -11.78 16.95 6.10
CA GLU A 339 -12.90 16.02 6.25
C GLU A 339 -12.79 14.87 5.24
N ARG A 340 -13.06 13.67 5.71
CA ARG A 340 -13.07 12.47 4.89
C ARG A 340 -14.29 12.42 3.99
N PRO A 341 -14.17 12.15 2.70
CA PRO A 341 -15.31 11.91 1.82
C PRO A 341 -16.22 10.80 2.34
N ALA A 342 -17.54 10.95 2.09
CA ALA A 342 -18.49 9.90 2.42
C ALA A 342 -18.24 8.65 1.56
N GLY A 343 -18.58 7.49 2.11
CA GLY A 343 -18.44 6.20 1.41
C GLY A 343 -17.03 5.59 1.41
N TRP A 344 -16.05 6.22 2.04
CA TRP A 344 -14.73 5.62 2.26
C TRP A 344 -14.79 4.52 3.32
N SER A 345 -14.20 3.37 3.03
CA SER A 345 -14.21 2.19 3.90
C SER A 345 -13.00 2.09 4.82
N GLY A 346 -11.88 2.73 4.45
CA GLY A 346 -10.66 2.74 5.26
C GLY A 346 -10.86 3.46 6.59
N ARG A 347 -10.06 3.07 7.58
CA ARG A 347 -10.04 3.70 8.91
C ARG A 347 -8.76 4.52 9.08
N SER A 348 -8.84 5.58 9.87
CA SER A 348 -7.65 6.39 10.17
C SER A 348 -6.73 5.68 11.16
N LEU A 349 -5.44 5.77 10.90
CA LEU A 349 -4.34 5.30 11.73
C LEU A 349 -3.67 6.45 12.52
N ALA A 350 -4.23 7.66 12.50
CA ALA A 350 -3.67 8.83 13.16
C ALA A 350 -3.48 8.62 14.68
N TRP A 351 -4.28 7.75 15.30
CA TRP A 351 -4.12 7.32 16.67
C TRP A 351 -2.70 6.77 16.96
N ALA A 352 -2.16 5.99 16.04
CA ALA A 352 -0.83 5.40 16.18
C ALA A 352 0.26 6.48 16.19
N LEU A 353 0.17 7.46 15.28
CA LEU A 353 1.11 8.59 15.19
C LEU A 353 1.03 9.48 16.44
N ALA A 354 -0.17 9.61 17.01
CA ALA A 354 -0.42 10.35 18.24
C ALA A 354 -0.02 9.59 19.53
N GLY A 355 0.48 8.36 19.40
CA GLY A 355 0.80 7.49 20.55
C GLY A 355 -0.42 7.12 21.39
N LYS A 356 -1.61 7.10 20.79
CA LYS A 356 -2.87 6.74 21.45
C LYS A 356 -3.17 5.25 21.23
N PRO A 357 -3.96 4.62 22.10
CA PRO A 357 -4.45 3.26 21.86
C PRO A 357 -5.29 3.18 20.59
N SER A 358 -5.24 2.01 19.93
CA SER A 358 -6.11 1.74 18.80
C SER A 358 -7.59 1.79 19.21
N PRO A 359 -8.47 2.41 18.43
CA PRO A 359 -9.92 2.33 18.64
C PRO A 359 -10.45 0.89 18.64
N ALA A 360 -9.77 -0.03 17.92
CA ALA A 360 -10.10 -1.45 17.89
C ALA A 360 -9.69 -2.20 19.17
N ALA A 361 -8.90 -1.61 20.04
CA ALA A 361 -8.51 -2.21 21.32
C ALA A 361 -9.62 -2.16 22.38
N SER A 362 -10.78 -1.55 22.10
CA SER A 362 -11.93 -1.57 23.01
C SER A 362 -12.56 -2.98 23.04
N GLU A 363 -12.94 -3.46 24.22
CA GLU A 363 -13.55 -4.81 24.39
C GLU A 363 -14.83 -5.02 23.57
N SER A 364 -15.47 -3.95 23.12
CA SER A 364 -16.69 -3.99 22.29
C SER A 364 -16.41 -3.97 20.78
N ALA A 365 -15.17 -3.76 20.35
CA ALA A 365 -14.84 -3.72 18.93
C ALA A 365 -14.61 -5.12 18.35
N SER A 366 -15.12 -5.35 17.14
CA SER A 366 -14.72 -6.53 16.37
C SER A 366 -13.24 -6.44 16.01
N PRO A 367 -12.49 -7.56 16.06
CA PRO A 367 -11.10 -7.55 15.60
C PRO A 367 -10.97 -7.01 14.19
N PRO A 368 -9.92 -6.24 13.90
CA PRO A 368 -9.66 -5.76 12.55
C PRO A 368 -9.59 -6.92 11.56
N GLN A 369 -10.16 -6.69 10.39
CA GLN A 369 -10.07 -7.60 9.25
C GLN A 369 -9.42 -6.87 8.08
N ALA A 370 -8.66 -7.58 7.27
CA ALA A 370 -8.12 -7.09 6.01
C ALA A 370 -8.56 -8.02 4.88
N PHE A 371 -8.93 -7.42 3.76
CA PHE A 371 -9.39 -8.13 2.59
C PHE A 371 -8.50 -7.81 1.39
N SER A 372 -8.22 -8.84 0.59
CA SER A 372 -7.58 -8.68 -0.72
C SER A 372 -8.37 -9.47 -1.76
N GLU A 373 -8.54 -8.88 -2.93
CA GLU A 373 -9.41 -9.39 -4.00
C GLU A 373 -8.90 -8.99 -5.39
N GLY A 374 -9.46 -9.56 -6.44
CA GLY A 374 -9.14 -9.14 -7.81
C GLY A 374 -7.93 -9.82 -8.44
N ALA A 375 -7.47 -10.98 -7.94
CA ALA A 375 -6.43 -11.74 -8.64
C ALA A 375 -6.90 -12.20 -10.04
N TRP A 376 -6.09 -11.97 -11.04
CA TRP A 376 -6.44 -12.29 -12.42
C TRP A 376 -6.42 -13.79 -12.76
N THR A 377 -5.94 -14.66 -11.86
CA THR A 377 -6.06 -16.12 -11.97
C THR A 377 -7.34 -16.68 -11.35
N PHE A 378 -8.28 -15.81 -11.01
CA PHE A 378 -9.57 -16.17 -10.42
C PHE A 378 -9.53 -16.78 -9.03
N TRP A 379 -8.48 -16.57 -8.29
CA TRP A 379 -8.54 -16.67 -6.86
C TRP A 379 -9.54 -15.62 -6.36
N ILE A 380 -10.55 -16.08 -5.64
CA ILE A 380 -11.73 -15.25 -5.35
C ILE A 380 -11.37 -14.10 -4.41
N GLY A 381 -10.53 -14.38 -3.40
CA GLY A 381 -10.08 -13.37 -2.47
C GLY A 381 -9.45 -13.96 -1.22
N SER A 382 -8.96 -13.08 -0.38
CA SER A 382 -8.44 -13.44 0.94
C SER A 382 -9.01 -12.55 2.03
N VAL A 383 -9.05 -13.08 3.26
CA VAL A 383 -9.38 -12.35 4.47
C VAL A 383 -8.43 -12.73 5.58
N MET A 384 -7.93 -11.73 6.29
CA MET A 384 -7.13 -11.90 7.50
C MET A 384 -7.88 -11.38 8.72
N ARG A 385 -7.75 -12.09 9.86
CA ARG A 385 -8.25 -11.67 11.16
C ARG A 385 -7.34 -12.19 12.26
N GLY A 386 -6.69 -11.30 13.00
CA GLY A 386 -5.63 -11.71 13.90
C GLY A 386 -4.49 -12.35 13.11
N ASP A 387 -4.09 -13.55 13.48
CA ASP A 387 -3.06 -14.33 12.79
C ASP A 387 -3.63 -15.35 11.80
N ASP A 388 -4.95 -15.49 11.75
CA ASP A 388 -5.62 -16.38 10.80
C ASP A 388 -5.73 -15.71 9.42
N LYS A 389 -5.24 -16.38 8.38
CA LYS A 389 -5.38 -15.96 6.99
C LYS A 389 -6.10 -17.03 6.18
N PHE A 390 -7.23 -16.66 5.62
CA PHE A 390 -8.03 -17.50 4.76
C PHE A 390 -7.94 -17.03 3.32
N ILE A 391 -7.68 -17.95 2.40
CA ILE A 391 -7.64 -17.70 0.95
C ILE A 391 -8.67 -18.60 0.30
N LEU A 392 -9.55 -18.02 -0.50
CA LEU A 392 -10.53 -18.73 -1.32
C LEU A 392 -10.06 -18.72 -2.77
N VAL A 393 -9.60 -19.87 -3.25
CA VAL A 393 -9.12 -20.05 -4.64
C VAL A 393 -10.30 -20.28 -5.56
N THR A 394 -11.11 -21.30 -5.25
CA THR A 394 -12.40 -21.61 -5.90
C THR A 394 -13.42 -21.94 -4.80
N PRO A 395 -14.70 -22.12 -5.12
CA PRO A 395 -15.67 -22.57 -4.11
C PRO A 395 -15.29 -23.88 -3.40
N GLN A 396 -14.50 -24.72 -4.04
CA GLN A 396 -14.03 -26.00 -3.53
C GLN A 396 -12.62 -25.93 -2.94
N ASP A 397 -11.76 -25.07 -3.49
CA ASP A 397 -10.36 -24.94 -3.11
C ASP A 397 -10.15 -23.74 -2.21
N ARG A 398 -9.64 -24.01 -1.02
CA ARG A 398 -9.43 -23.00 0.03
C ARG A 398 -8.21 -23.33 0.86
N MET A 399 -7.61 -22.27 1.41
CA MET A 399 -6.46 -22.41 2.28
C MET A 399 -6.72 -21.62 3.57
N LEU A 400 -6.18 -22.13 4.67
CA LEU A 400 -6.16 -21.45 5.96
C LEU A 400 -4.75 -21.57 6.55
N PHE A 401 -4.19 -20.47 6.99
CA PHE A 401 -2.88 -20.41 7.62
C PHE A 401 -2.97 -19.73 8.99
N ASP A 402 -2.17 -20.18 9.94
CA ASP A 402 -1.90 -19.53 11.22
C ASP A 402 -0.52 -18.85 11.10
N LEU A 403 -0.51 -17.57 10.74
CA LEU A 403 0.70 -16.83 10.43
C LEU A 403 1.64 -16.62 11.64
N ALA A 404 1.13 -16.80 12.87
CA ALA A 404 1.99 -16.77 14.05
C ALA A 404 2.86 -18.03 14.17
N LYS A 405 2.38 -19.17 13.66
CA LYS A 405 3.10 -20.46 13.69
C LYS A 405 3.74 -20.82 12.36
N ASP A 406 3.15 -20.36 11.28
CA ASP A 406 3.54 -20.64 9.90
C ASP A 406 3.58 -19.33 9.07
N PRO A 407 4.54 -18.44 9.34
CA PRO A 407 4.66 -17.19 8.61
C PRO A 407 5.02 -17.38 7.13
N GLY A 408 5.49 -18.57 6.74
CA GLY A 408 5.78 -18.93 5.35
C GLY A 408 4.60 -19.56 4.60
N GLU A 409 3.41 -19.65 5.21
CA GLU A 409 2.18 -20.17 4.57
C GLU A 409 2.38 -21.53 3.88
N THR A 410 3.11 -22.43 4.54
CA THR A 410 3.49 -23.74 3.99
C THR A 410 2.53 -24.85 4.38
N LYS A 411 1.74 -24.67 5.46
CA LYS A 411 0.85 -25.68 6.00
C LYS A 411 -0.62 -25.25 5.93
N ASN A 412 -1.35 -25.74 4.93
CA ASN A 412 -2.77 -25.48 4.78
C ASN A 412 -3.61 -26.23 5.84
N LEU A 413 -4.25 -25.49 6.73
CA LEU A 413 -5.11 -26.01 7.82
C LEU A 413 -6.59 -26.13 7.43
N ALA A 414 -6.97 -25.74 6.20
CA ALA A 414 -8.39 -25.64 5.81
C ALA A 414 -9.14 -26.97 5.84
N MET A 415 -8.44 -28.09 5.72
CA MET A 415 -9.03 -29.44 5.76
C MET A 415 -8.85 -30.13 7.11
N GLU A 416 -8.12 -29.51 8.03
CA GLU A 416 -7.94 -30.04 9.38
C GLU A 416 -9.18 -29.77 10.26
N GLU A 417 -9.43 -30.63 11.22
CA GLU A 417 -10.57 -30.46 12.15
C GLU A 417 -10.43 -29.19 12.97
N THR A 418 -9.19 -28.84 13.36
CA THR A 418 -8.84 -27.63 14.12
C THR A 418 -9.12 -26.34 13.36
N GLY A 419 -9.08 -26.36 12.01
CA GLY A 419 -9.33 -25.20 11.16
C GLY A 419 -10.80 -24.97 10.80
N ARG A 420 -11.69 -25.96 11.04
CA ARG A 420 -13.06 -25.97 10.50
C ARG A 420 -13.90 -24.74 10.88
N ASP A 421 -13.87 -24.33 12.14
CA ASP A 421 -14.66 -23.19 12.62
C ASP A 421 -14.09 -21.85 12.14
N THR A 422 -12.76 -21.73 12.07
CA THR A 422 -12.07 -20.57 11.52
C THR A 422 -12.39 -20.42 10.03
N VAL A 423 -12.27 -21.51 9.25
CA VAL A 423 -12.66 -21.54 7.83
C VAL A 423 -14.08 -21.03 7.64
N ARG A 424 -15.06 -21.61 8.41
CA ARG A 424 -16.45 -21.18 8.30
C ARG A 424 -16.63 -19.69 8.58
N THR A 425 -15.99 -19.19 9.63
CA THR A 425 -16.11 -17.79 10.04
C THR A 425 -15.52 -16.85 9.01
N LEU A 426 -14.29 -17.13 8.53
CA LEU A 426 -13.59 -16.28 7.57
C LEU A 426 -14.20 -16.38 6.17
N TYR A 427 -14.67 -17.56 5.76
CA TYR A 427 -15.46 -17.72 4.54
C TYR A 427 -16.69 -16.82 4.54
N HIS A 428 -17.49 -16.81 5.62
CA HIS A 428 -18.66 -15.94 5.71
C HIS A 428 -18.27 -14.46 5.71
N ALA A 429 -17.18 -14.09 6.36
CA ALA A 429 -16.68 -12.70 6.35
C ALA A 429 -16.31 -12.27 4.93
N LEU A 430 -15.56 -13.11 4.19
CA LEU A 430 -15.17 -12.84 2.81
C LEU A 430 -16.39 -12.76 1.89
N MET A 431 -17.34 -13.71 1.98
CA MET A 431 -18.54 -13.71 1.14
C MET A 431 -19.42 -12.48 1.39
N LYS A 432 -19.57 -12.08 2.67
CA LYS A 432 -20.26 -10.84 3.03
C LYS A 432 -19.58 -9.62 2.44
N HIS A 433 -18.25 -9.56 2.51
CA HIS A 433 -17.46 -8.49 1.94
C HIS A 433 -17.66 -8.37 0.43
N LEU A 434 -17.62 -9.48 -0.29
CA LEU A 434 -17.82 -9.52 -1.73
C LEU A 434 -19.29 -9.31 -2.17
N GLY A 435 -20.21 -9.07 -1.22
CA GLY A 435 -21.63 -8.86 -1.52
C GLY A 435 -22.34 -10.09 -2.11
N THR A 436 -21.76 -11.28 -2.00
CA THR A 436 -22.28 -12.52 -2.58
C THR A 436 -23.03 -13.30 -1.51
N PRO A 437 -24.30 -13.71 -1.71
CA PRO A 437 -24.98 -14.62 -0.80
C PRO A 437 -24.18 -15.92 -0.67
N SER A 438 -23.97 -16.38 0.57
CA SER A 438 -23.26 -17.62 0.84
C SER A 438 -23.96 -18.78 0.10
N GLY A 439 -23.36 -19.29 -0.94
CA GLY A 439 -23.89 -20.34 -1.83
C GLY A 439 -23.99 -20.00 -3.31
N GLN A 440 -23.80 -18.74 -3.71
CA GLN A 440 -23.83 -18.30 -5.10
C GLN A 440 -22.45 -17.81 -5.59
N VAL A 441 -21.37 -18.42 -5.18
CA VAL A 441 -20.10 -18.23 -5.91
C VAL A 441 -20.30 -18.91 -7.24
N ALA A 442 -20.46 -18.12 -8.29
CA ALA A 442 -20.50 -18.65 -9.66
C ALA A 442 -19.29 -19.57 -9.83
N SER A 443 -19.52 -20.76 -10.36
CA SER A 443 -18.42 -21.63 -10.75
C SER A 443 -17.46 -20.78 -11.58
N ALA A 444 -16.25 -20.58 -11.09
CA ALA A 444 -15.22 -19.89 -11.81
C ALA A 444 -15.10 -20.62 -13.17
N GLY A 445 -15.53 -19.96 -14.24
CA GLY A 445 -15.22 -20.41 -15.59
C GLY A 445 -13.69 -20.47 -15.70
N GLN A 446 -13.17 -21.17 -16.69
CA GLN A 446 -11.72 -21.10 -16.94
C GLN A 446 -11.31 -19.64 -17.07
N ALA A 447 -10.27 -19.26 -16.33
CA ALA A 447 -9.68 -17.94 -16.40
C ALA A 447 -9.43 -17.57 -17.88
N PRO A 448 -9.81 -16.38 -18.37
CA PRO A 448 -9.33 -15.94 -19.66
C PRO A 448 -7.80 -15.95 -19.62
N SER A 449 -7.18 -16.24 -20.77
CA SER A 449 -5.74 -16.02 -20.88
C SER A 449 -5.43 -14.55 -20.56
N TYR A 450 -4.22 -14.27 -20.09
CA TYR A 450 -3.77 -12.89 -19.86
C TYR A 450 -4.04 -11.97 -21.07
N GLU A 451 -3.82 -12.47 -22.28
CA GLU A 451 -4.10 -11.74 -23.52
C GLU A 451 -5.59 -11.43 -23.68
N THR A 452 -6.46 -12.37 -23.35
CA THR A 452 -7.92 -12.15 -23.39
C THR A 452 -8.35 -11.13 -22.34
N TRP A 453 -7.82 -11.23 -21.14
CA TRP A 453 -8.06 -10.28 -20.06
C TRP A 453 -7.59 -8.86 -20.45
N MET A 454 -6.38 -8.73 -20.99
CA MET A 454 -5.86 -7.43 -21.44
C MET A 454 -6.71 -6.81 -22.56
N LYS A 455 -7.18 -7.61 -23.53
CA LYS A 455 -8.11 -7.12 -24.56
C LYS A 455 -9.42 -6.60 -23.97
N GLN A 456 -9.92 -7.24 -22.93
CA GLN A 456 -11.11 -6.79 -22.20
C GLN A 456 -10.85 -5.47 -21.49
N VAL A 457 -9.72 -5.34 -20.78
CA VAL A 457 -9.28 -4.08 -20.14
C VAL A 457 -9.19 -2.96 -21.17
N MET A 458 -8.47 -3.19 -22.28
CA MET A 458 -8.32 -2.21 -23.35
C MET A 458 -9.68 -1.79 -23.93
N GLY A 459 -10.56 -2.76 -24.18
CA GLY A 459 -11.91 -2.49 -24.69
C GLY A 459 -12.77 -1.70 -23.73
N HIS A 460 -12.72 -2.03 -22.44
CA HIS A 460 -13.46 -1.35 -21.38
C HIS A 460 -13.07 0.13 -21.25
N TYR A 461 -11.78 0.42 -21.24
CA TYR A 461 -11.28 1.79 -21.14
C TYR A 461 -11.12 2.52 -22.47
N GLY A 462 -11.59 1.95 -23.57
CA GLY A 462 -11.45 2.54 -24.90
C GLY A 462 -10.00 2.76 -25.33
N LEU A 463 -9.07 1.97 -24.81
CA LEU A 463 -7.64 2.09 -25.12
C LEU A 463 -7.37 1.50 -26.52
N SER A 464 -6.74 2.28 -27.39
CA SER A 464 -6.25 1.84 -28.69
C SER A 464 -4.80 1.39 -28.61
N GLU A 465 -4.37 0.60 -29.57
CA GLU A 465 -2.97 0.19 -29.77
C GLU A 465 -1.98 1.37 -29.83
N GLU A 466 -2.48 2.54 -30.23
CA GLU A 466 -1.69 3.77 -30.38
C GLU A 466 -1.66 4.61 -29.10
N SER A 467 -2.45 4.28 -28.09
CA SER A 467 -2.48 5.03 -26.83
C SER A 467 -1.15 4.93 -26.09
N ASP A 468 -0.74 6.00 -25.46
CA ASP A 468 0.54 6.04 -24.72
C ASP A 468 0.57 5.01 -23.60
N VAL A 469 -0.56 4.76 -22.93
CA VAL A 469 -0.70 3.71 -21.91
C VAL A 469 -0.42 2.32 -22.49
N VAL A 470 -0.93 2.00 -23.68
CA VAL A 470 -0.69 0.70 -24.34
C VAL A 470 0.77 0.57 -24.73
N LYS A 471 1.39 1.64 -25.23
CA LYS A 471 2.83 1.65 -25.54
C LYS A 471 3.68 1.43 -24.29
N GLU A 472 3.31 2.07 -23.19
CA GLU A 472 3.99 1.86 -21.89
C GLU A 472 3.83 0.44 -21.39
N LEU A 473 2.61 -0.11 -21.43
CA LEU A 473 2.36 -1.49 -21.04
C LEU A 473 3.13 -2.50 -21.91
N ARG A 474 3.36 -2.19 -23.18
CA ARG A 474 4.27 -2.98 -24.04
C ARG A 474 5.73 -2.83 -23.65
N ALA A 475 6.17 -1.60 -23.36
CA ALA A 475 7.55 -1.36 -22.93
C ALA A 475 7.88 -2.08 -21.61
N LEU A 476 6.88 -2.21 -20.73
CA LEU A 476 6.96 -2.98 -19.50
C LEU A 476 6.71 -4.50 -19.70
N GLY A 477 6.39 -4.91 -20.92
CA GLY A 477 6.13 -6.31 -21.26
C GLY A 477 4.75 -6.84 -20.85
N TYR A 478 3.82 -6.00 -20.43
CA TYR A 478 2.43 -6.39 -20.15
C TYR A 478 1.61 -6.70 -21.41
N LEU A 479 2.03 -6.18 -22.57
CA LEU A 479 1.41 -6.40 -23.87
C LEU A 479 2.45 -6.87 -24.89
N LYS A 480 2.06 -7.84 -25.76
CA LYS A 480 2.87 -8.25 -26.90
C LYS A 480 2.73 -7.30 -28.08
#